data_02a4bccb873ca84c6946efa1a7bfaf2b
#
_entry.id   02a4bccb873ca84c6946efa1a7bfaf2b
#
_cell.length_a   1.000
_cell.length_b   1.000
_cell.length_c   1.000
_cell.angle_alpha   90.00
_cell.angle_beta   90.00
_cell.angle_gamma   90.00
#
_symmetry.space_group_name_H-M   'P 1'
#
loop_
_entity.id
_entity.type
_entity.pdbx_description
1 polymer ?
#
loop_
_entity_poly.entity_id
_entity_poly.type
_entity_poly.pdbx_seq_one_letter_code
_entity_poly.pdbx_strand_id
1 'polypeptide(L)'
;MHEVDETLAKQWDNRGAVARSGRLFSLLMRPLGYPHLEGGRVIEAYRGPQAFVDACGLDEDAWARHFDQWDRAASRAANCHRDRVVLLHFLAALAVLTAVLGAIGFLGHAMGLFWALAEVAILVTIVVLVRSDRDPEKSTHHAWLSCRKQAERFRAEALARIPAAPGIGDDATRRAAILALLEDQIGYQAKAHDRWEKLHGGLERATRRIFYLVLVAAAGHLVPIGVESWRAMGNAVPHAVEVVAHFFHSPKWLIITAAGPAFAACLHGIASKLEVKRLASQAGAMAARLSALKLELESLGPDNGRELERLAQRIGDELTAEHSNWLSLVEHAELEEPA
;
A
#
# COMPACT_ATOMS: atom_id res chain seq x y z
N MET A 1 17.46 -5.86 24.34
CA MET A 1 16.84 -5.57 23.00
C MET A 1 15.81 -6.60 22.59
N HIS A 2 15.98 -7.92 22.88
CA HIS A 2 15.00 -8.97 22.54
C HIS A 2 13.64 -8.86 23.27
N GLU A 3 13.60 -8.42 24.50
CA GLU A 3 12.40 -8.41 25.35
C GLU A 3 11.38 -7.32 24.98
N VAL A 4 11.85 -6.17 24.54
CA VAL A 4 10.99 -5.05 24.07
C VAL A 4 10.32 -5.40 22.74
N ASP A 5 11.04 -6.08 21.87
CA ASP A 5 10.54 -6.47 20.55
C ASP A 5 9.44 -7.54 20.66
N GLU A 6 9.57 -8.57 21.52
CA GLU A 6 8.53 -9.59 21.73
C GLU A 6 7.24 -8.98 22.27
N THR A 7 7.36 -7.97 23.12
CA THR A 7 6.19 -7.26 23.66
C THR A 7 5.44 -6.53 22.56
N LEU A 8 6.15 -5.92 21.61
CA LEU A 8 5.58 -5.25 20.45
C LEU A 8 4.82 -6.24 19.56
N ALA A 9 5.41 -7.40 19.24
CA ALA A 9 4.75 -8.41 18.42
C ALA A 9 3.48 -8.94 19.10
N LYS A 10 3.53 -9.26 20.39
CA LYS A 10 2.37 -9.69 21.17
C LYS A 10 1.28 -8.62 21.23
N GLN A 11 1.67 -7.35 21.40
CA GLN A 11 0.74 -6.22 21.41
C GLN A 11 -0.02 -6.10 20.09
N TRP A 12 0.67 -6.27 18.96
CA TRP A 12 0.05 -6.20 17.63
C TRP A 12 -0.68 -7.49 17.29
N ASP A 13 -0.26 -8.64 17.77
CA ASP A 13 -0.96 -9.91 17.55
C ASP A 13 -2.28 -10.00 18.34
N ASN A 14 -2.32 -9.49 19.57
CA ASN A 14 -3.49 -9.57 20.46
C ASN A 14 -4.53 -8.46 20.29
N ARG A 15 -4.31 -7.44 19.47
CA ARG A 15 -5.28 -6.38 19.22
C ARG A 15 -6.48 -6.92 18.42
N GLY A 16 -7.54 -7.36 19.10
CA GLY A 16 -8.77 -7.87 18.47
C GLY A 16 -9.45 -6.87 17.51
N ALA A 17 -9.20 -5.54 17.68
CA ALA A 17 -9.60 -4.50 16.73
C ALA A 17 -8.88 -4.62 15.38
N VAL A 18 -7.77 -5.31 15.30
CA VAL A 18 -6.94 -5.48 14.10
C VAL A 18 -7.58 -6.42 13.08
N ALA A 19 -8.54 -7.26 13.46
CA ALA A 19 -9.35 -8.04 12.52
C ALA A 19 -10.09 -7.18 11.48
N ARG A 20 -10.13 -5.85 11.69
CA ARG A 20 -10.72 -4.85 10.77
C ARG A 20 -9.66 -4.05 10.00
N SER A 21 -8.37 -4.29 10.23
CA SER A 21 -7.30 -3.54 9.56
C SER A 21 -7.25 -3.82 8.05
N GLY A 22 -6.95 -2.80 7.26
CA GLY A 22 -6.91 -2.89 5.80
C GLY A 22 -8.28 -2.84 5.12
N ARG A 23 -9.38 -2.70 5.86
CA ARG A 23 -10.73 -2.65 5.26
C ARG A 23 -10.97 -1.37 4.49
N LEU A 24 -10.55 -0.24 5.02
CA LEU A 24 -10.73 1.05 4.35
C LEU A 24 -9.90 1.09 3.06
N PHE A 25 -8.62 0.71 3.14
CA PHE A 25 -7.75 0.60 1.97
C PHE A 25 -8.35 -0.35 0.92
N SER A 26 -8.72 -1.56 1.33
CA SER A 26 -9.31 -2.55 0.42
C SER A 26 -10.62 -2.06 -0.21
N LEU A 27 -11.50 -1.44 0.57
CA LEU A 27 -12.77 -0.90 0.08
C LEU A 27 -12.58 0.19 -0.97
N LEU A 28 -11.69 1.15 -0.69
CA LEU A 28 -11.48 2.31 -1.56
C LEU A 28 -10.58 1.99 -2.77
N MET A 29 -9.67 1.03 -2.63
CA MET A 29 -8.75 0.66 -3.71
C MET A 29 -9.28 -0.47 -4.61
N ARG A 30 -10.33 -1.19 -4.20
CA ARG A 30 -10.96 -2.24 -5.01
C ARG A 30 -11.45 -1.76 -6.37
N PRO A 31 -12.16 -0.62 -6.50
CA PRO A 31 -12.57 -0.09 -7.81
C PRO A 31 -11.38 0.28 -8.70
N LEU A 32 -10.21 0.47 -8.11
CA LEU A 32 -8.97 0.84 -8.77
C LEU A 32 -8.11 -0.38 -9.16
N GLY A 33 -8.63 -1.60 -8.96
CA GLY A 33 -7.97 -2.84 -9.39
C GLY A 33 -7.18 -3.55 -8.28
N TYR A 34 -7.24 -3.06 -7.02
CA TYR A 34 -6.66 -3.80 -5.91
C TYR A 34 -7.53 -5.04 -5.63
N PRO A 35 -6.96 -6.25 -5.62
CA PRO A 35 -7.76 -7.45 -5.37
C PRO A 35 -8.40 -7.39 -3.98
N HIS A 36 -9.60 -7.91 -3.86
CA HIS A 36 -10.27 -8.04 -2.59
C HIS A 36 -9.38 -8.88 -1.65
N LEU A 37 -8.97 -8.29 -0.55
CA LEU A 37 -8.54 -9.08 0.58
C LEU A 37 -9.80 -9.84 1.01
N GLU A 38 -9.90 -11.12 0.65
CA GLU A 38 -11.05 -11.96 0.96
C GLU A 38 -11.37 -11.82 2.44
N GLY A 39 -12.59 -11.33 2.67
CA GLY A 39 -13.01 -10.67 3.89
C GLY A 39 -12.58 -11.34 5.16
N GLY A 40 -12.01 -10.54 6.06
CA GLY A 40 -11.93 -10.84 7.50
C GLY A 40 -11.28 -12.18 7.90
N ARG A 41 -10.82 -12.98 6.95
CA ARG A 41 -9.94 -14.09 7.27
C ARG A 41 -8.73 -13.48 7.96
N VAL A 42 -8.54 -13.86 9.19
CA VAL A 42 -7.26 -13.85 9.87
C VAL A 42 -6.25 -14.12 8.77
N ILE A 43 -5.32 -13.18 8.52
CA ILE A 43 -4.22 -13.42 7.61
C ILE A 43 -3.66 -14.74 8.09
N GLU A 44 -3.89 -15.82 7.29
CA GLU A 44 -3.38 -17.14 7.66
C GLU A 44 -1.89 -16.94 7.80
N ALA A 45 -1.36 -17.36 8.93
CA ALA A 45 0.05 -17.28 9.18
C ALA A 45 0.76 -17.90 7.98
N TYR A 46 1.68 -17.15 7.37
CA TYR A 46 2.55 -17.72 6.38
C TYR A 46 3.44 -18.72 7.08
N ARG A 47 3.14 -20.01 6.91
CA ARG A 47 3.89 -21.09 7.57
C ARG A 47 5.19 -21.44 6.86
N GLY A 48 5.41 -20.93 5.67
CA GLY A 48 6.46 -21.40 4.78
C GLY A 48 6.16 -22.81 4.21
N PRO A 49 6.91 -23.25 3.22
CA PRO A 49 6.82 -24.63 2.74
C PRO A 49 7.22 -25.60 3.84
N GLN A 50 6.40 -26.62 4.12
CA GLN A 50 6.67 -27.59 5.20
C GLN A 50 8.06 -28.24 5.04
N ALA A 51 8.43 -28.61 3.80
CA ALA A 51 9.76 -29.16 3.51
C ALA A 51 10.91 -28.24 3.95
N PHE A 52 10.73 -26.90 3.88
CA PHE A 52 11.71 -25.93 4.35
C PHE A 52 11.77 -25.89 5.88
N VAL A 53 10.63 -25.89 6.56
CA VAL A 53 10.54 -25.86 8.03
C VAL A 53 11.18 -27.11 8.61
N ASP A 54 10.86 -28.27 8.06
CA ASP A 54 11.43 -29.58 8.46
C ASP A 54 12.95 -29.61 8.27
N ALA A 55 13.44 -29.10 7.13
CA ALA A 55 14.85 -29.05 6.82
C ALA A 55 15.65 -28.06 7.70
N CYS A 56 15.01 -27.05 8.29
CA CYS A 56 15.66 -26.16 9.26
C CYS A 56 15.91 -26.85 10.62
N GLY A 57 15.36 -28.04 10.87
CA GLY A 57 15.42 -28.73 12.16
C GLY A 57 14.68 -27.97 13.28
N LEU A 58 13.74 -27.13 12.91
CA LEU A 58 12.88 -26.38 13.83
C LEU A 58 11.59 -27.15 14.00
N ASP A 59 11.11 -27.26 15.24
CA ASP A 59 9.75 -27.74 15.46
C ASP A 59 8.73 -26.69 14.97
N GLU A 60 7.52 -27.14 14.67
CA GLU A 60 6.44 -26.27 14.17
C GLU A 60 6.12 -25.15 15.19
N ASP A 61 6.21 -25.43 16.48
CA ASP A 61 5.98 -24.46 17.54
C ASP A 61 7.08 -23.39 17.59
N ALA A 62 8.35 -23.76 17.39
CA ALA A 62 9.45 -22.80 17.32
C ALA A 62 9.32 -21.87 16.11
N TRP A 63 8.96 -22.43 14.93
CA TRP A 63 8.70 -21.63 13.75
C TRP A 63 7.51 -20.69 13.95
N ALA A 64 6.40 -21.20 14.49
CA ALA A 64 5.20 -20.42 14.77
C ALA A 64 5.47 -19.25 15.74
N ARG A 65 6.26 -19.48 16.79
CA ARG A 65 6.62 -18.41 17.75
C ARG A 65 7.54 -17.36 17.14
N HIS A 66 8.53 -17.75 16.36
CA HIS A 66 9.59 -16.86 15.92
C HIS A 66 9.33 -16.21 14.55
N PHE A 67 8.63 -16.88 13.64
CA PHE A 67 8.33 -16.34 12.32
C PHE A 67 6.88 -15.90 12.18
N ASP A 68 5.93 -16.81 12.35
CA ASP A 68 4.52 -16.54 12.08
C ASP A 68 3.96 -15.40 12.93
N GLN A 69 4.38 -15.32 14.20
CA GLN A 69 3.94 -14.24 15.08
C GLN A 69 4.40 -12.88 14.58
N TRP A 70 5.68 -12.77 14.20
CA TRP A 70 6.25 -11.54 13.67
C TRP A 70 5.67 -11.15 12.31
N ASP A 71 5.49 -12.14 11.41
CA ASP A 71 4.91 -11.90 10.09
C ASP A 71 3.44 -11.48 10.17
N ARG A 72 2.64 -12.10 11.06
CA ARG A 72 1.27 -11.68 11.33
C ARG A 72 1.21 -10.26 11.89
N ALA A 73 2.05 -9.94 12.87
CA ALA A 73 2.12 -8.61 13.46
C ALA A 73 2.51 -7.56 12.41
N ALA A 74 3.52 -7.84 11.59
CA ALA A 74 3.96 -6.98 10.48
C ALA A 74 2.83 -6.75 9.47
N SER A 75 2.16 -7.81 9.04
CA SER A 75 1.06 -7.71 8.07
C SER A 75 -0.12 -6.88 8.59
N ARG A 76 -0.43 -7.00 9.87
CA ARG A 76 -1.48 -6.20 10.53
C ARG A 76 -1.09 -4.72 10.64
N ALA A 77 0.13 -4.45 11.09
CA ALA A 77 0.64 -3.09 11.18
C ALA A 77 0.69 -2.41 9.81
N ALA A 78 1.13 -3.12 8.76
CA ALA A 78 1.10 -2.67 7.37
C ALA A 78 -0.31 -2.29 6.89
N ASN A 79 -1.30 -3.12 7.20
CA ASN A 79 -2.68 -2.85 6.83
C ASN A 79 -3.24 -1.62 7.56
N CYS A 80 -2.94 -1.46 8.85
CA CYS A 80 -3.31 -0.25 9.60
C CYS A 80 -2.62 1.00 9.04
N HIS A 81 -1.35 0.91 8.67
CA HIS A 81 -0.62 2.01 8.05
C HIS A 81 -1.27 2.43 6.72
N ARG A 82 -1.57 1.48 5.84
CA ARG A 82 -2.28 1.74 4.57
C ARG A 82 -3.64 2.40 4.78
N ASP A 83 -4.43 1.92 5.75
CA ASP A 83 -5.71 2.54 6.11
C ASP A 83 -5.53 3.99 6.54
N ARG A 84 -4.51 4.29 7.35
CA ARG A 84 -4.20 5.66 7.80
C ARG A 84 -3.77 6.56 6.64
N VAL A 85 -2.87 6.10 5.76
CA VAL A 85 -2.45 6.86 4.57
C VAL A 85 -3.66 7.23 3.72
N VAL A 86 -4.51 6.25 3.41
CA VAL A 86 -5.72 6.50 2.61
C VAL A 86 -6.66 7.46 3.33
N LEU A 87 -6.91 7.25 4.63
CA LEU A 87 -7.80 8.10 5.42
C LEU A 87 -7.33 9.56 5.42
N LEU A 88 -6.04 9.80 5.66
CA LEU A 88 -5.47 11.16 5.68
C LEU A 88 -5.67 11.89 4.36
N HIS A 89 -5.33 11.25 3.24
CA HIS A 89 -5.47 11.89 1.93
C HIS A 89 -6.93 12.13 1.54
N PHE A 90 -7.84 11.20 1.88
CA PHE A 90 -9.27 11.41 1.66
C PHE A 90 -9.85 12.50 2.55
N LEU A 91 -9.43 12.59 3.82
CA LEU A 91 -9.83 13.68 4.71
C LEU A 91 -9.36 15.04 4.18
N ALA A 92 -8.13 15.14 3.64
CA ALA A 92 -7.63 16.36 3.04
C ALA A 92 -8.49 16.78 1.82
N ALA A 93 -8.80 15.87 0.91
CA ALA A 93 -9.68 16.15 -0.21
C ALA A 93 -11.11 16.51 0.24
N LEU A 94 -11.60 15.88 1.31
CA LEU A 94 -12.91 16.15 1.89
C LEU A 94 -12.95 17.53 2.56
N ALA A 95 -11.86 17.98 3.19
CA ALA A 95 -11.75 19.34 3.73
C ALA A 95 -11.93 20.39 2.63
N VAL A 96 -11.26 20.21 1.49
CA VAL A 96 -11.45 21.11 0.33
C VAL A 96 -12.89 21.06 -0.17
N LEU A 97 -13.50 19.89 -0.25
CA LEU A 97 -14.89 19.75 -0.69
C LEU A 97 -15.85 20.48 0.26
N THR A 98 -15.69 20.34 1.59
CA THR A 98 -16.55 21.02 2.59
C THR A 98 -16.38 22.53 2.53
N ALA A 99 -15.16 23.05 2.33
CA ALA A 99 -14.91 24.48 2.12
C ALA A 99 -15.65 25.01 0.88
N VAL A 100 -15.55 24.27 -0.23
CA VAL A 100 -16.24 24.64 -1.50
C VAL A 100 -17.75 24.62 -1.32
N LEU A 101 -18.32 23.60 -0.67
CA LEU A 101 -19.76 23.50 -0.40
C LEU A 101 -20.26 24.66 0.48
N GLY A 102 -19.46 25.06 1.47
CA GLY A 102 -19.73 26.23 2.29
C GLY A 102 -19.71 27.53 1.48
N ALA A 103 -18.69 27.71 0.64
CA ALA A 103 -18.51 28.92 -0.17
C ALA A 103 -19.64 29.13 -1.19
N ILE A 104 -20.16 28.06 -1.81
CA ILE A 104 -21.27 28.16 -2.78
C ILE A 104 -22.66 28.22 -2.10
N GLY A 105 -22.72 28.18 -0.77
CA GLY A 105 -23.99 28.15 -0.02
C GLY A 105 -24.83 26.91 -0.28
N PHE A 106 -24.19 25.75 -0.51
CA PHE A 106 -24.86 24.47 -0.74
C PHE A 106 -25.83 24.15 0.40
N LEU A 107 -27.08 23.85 0.09
CA LEU A 107 -28.22 23.70 1.03
C LEU A 107 -28.65 25.00 1.74
N GLY A 108 -28.27 26.16 1.21
CA GLY A 108 -28.66 27.48 1.72
C GLY A 108 -27.65 28.09 2.70
N HIS A 109 -27.75 29.42 2.86
CA HIS A 109 -26.80 30.17 3.70
C HIS A 109 -26.84 29.78 5.18
N ALA A 110 -27.96 29.28 5.68
CA ALA A 110 -28.09 28.79 7.06
C ALA A 110 -27.16 27.57 7.37
N MET A 111 -26.76 26.81 6.34
CA MET A 111 -25.85 25.68 6.48
C MET A 111 -24.38 26.07 6.44
N GLY A 112 -24.02 27.34 6.21
CA GLY A 112 -22.64 27.81 6.15
C GLY A 112 -21.83 27.45 7.41
N LEU A 113 -22.42 27.65 8.59
CA LEU A 113 -21.78 27.27 9.85
C LEU A 113 -21.54 25.76 9.96
N PHE A 114 -22.48 24.93 9.49
CA PHE A 114 -22.31 23.47 9.47
C PHE A 114 -21.11 23.05 8.61
N TRP A 115 -20.97 23.62 7.40
CA TRP A 115 -19.84 23.31 6.53
C TRP A 115 -18.51 23.77 7.12
N ALA A 116 -18.46 24.95 7.74
CA ALA A 116 -17.27 25.45 8.42
C ALA A 116 -16.87 24.57 9.61
N LEU A 117 -17.83 24.15 10.44
CA LEU A 117 -17.56 23.23 11.54
C LEU A 117 -17.11 21.85 11.05
N ALA A 118 -17.70 21.34 9.98
CA ALA A 118 -17.28 20.07 9.37
C ALA A 118 -15.83 20.14 8.87
N GLU A 119 -15.45 21.23 8.18
CA GLU A 119 -14.09 21.48 7.73
C GLU A 119 -13.09 21.49 8.90
N VAL A 120 -13.39 22.28 9.95
CA VAL A 120 -12.53 22.35 11.14
C VAL A 120 -12.41 20.99 11.82
N ALA A 121 -13.50 20.23 11.94
CA ALA A 121 -13.49 18.89 12.53
C ALA A 121 -12.60 17.93 11.71
N ILE A 122 -12.65 18.01 10.38
CA ILE A 122 -11.80 17.21 9.49
C ILE A 122 -10.31 17.59 9.71
N LEU A 123 -9.99 18.88 9.69
CA LEU A 123 -8.61 19.36 9.89
C LEU A 123 -8.05 18.96 11.27
N VAL A 124 -8.85 19.09 12.33
CA VAL A 124 -8.47 18.62 13.67
C VAL A 124 -8.21 17.11 13.66
N THR A 125 -9.06 16.33 12.98
CA THR A 125 -8.88 14.89 12.86
C THR A 125 -7.56 14.53 12.16
N ILE A 126 -7.21 15.23 11.08
CA ILE A 126 -5.94 15.07 10.38
C ILE A 126 -4.76 15.33 11.35
N VAL A 127 -4.77 16.45 12.07
CA VAL A 127 -3.70 16.80 13.03
C VAL A 127 -3.57 15.72 14.13
N VAL A 128 -4.68 15.24 14.67
CA VAL A 128 -4.66 14.18 15.70
C VAL A 128 -4.08 12.88 15.14
N LEU A 129 -4.45 12.47 13.93
CA LEU A 129 -3.94 11.26 13.30
C LEU A 129 -2.44 11.35 13.02
N VAL A 130 -1.95 12.47 12.48
CA VAL A 130 -0.53 12.69 12.20
C VAL A 130 0.27 12.70 13.50
N ARG A 131 -0.18 13.44 14.52
CA ARG A 131 0.50 13.46 15.83
C ARG A 131 0.54 12.09 16.50
N SER A 132 -0.54 11.31 16.38
CA SER A 132 -0.59 9.95 16.93
C SER A 132 0.41 9.00 16.25
N ASP A 133 0.75 9.23 15.00
CA ASP A 133 1.69 8.37 14.26
C ASP A 133 3.15 8.78 14.47
N ARG A 134 3.43 9.99 14.96
CA ARG A 134 4.77 10.46 15.35
C ARG A 134 5.27 9.83 16.66
N ASP A 135 4.36 9.30 17.48
CA ASP A 135 4.71 8.58 18.69
C ASP A 135 5.17 7.15 18.34
N PRO A 136 6.44 6.75 18.53
CA PRO A 136 6.95 5.45 18.11
C PRO A 136 6.16 4.27 18.68
N GLU A 137 5.61 4.40 19.89
CA GLU A 137 4.80 3.35 20.53
C GLU A 137 3.43 3.16 19.87
N LYS A 138 2.92 4.21 19.20
CA LYS A 138 1.61 4.22 18.53
C LYS A 138 1.72 4.18 17.01
N SER A 139 2.93 4.40 16.49
CA SER A 139 3.18 4.41 15.05
C SER A 139 2.94 3.04 14.43
N THR A 140 2.00 3.01 13.50
CA THR A 140 1.72 1.81 12.71
C THR A 140 2.85 1.51 11.74
N HIS A 141 3.52 2.55 11.25
CA HIS A 141 4.66 2.46 10.36
C HIS A 141 5.87 1.83 11.08
N HIS A 142 6.24 2.37 12.25
CA HIS A 142 7.34 1.82 13.04
C HIS A 142 7.11 0.36 13.44
N ALA A 143 5.90 0.03 13.91
CA ALA A 143 5.54 -1.34 14.26
C ALA A 143 5.64 -2.29 13.05
N TRP A 144 5.18 -1.85 11.86
CA TRP A 144 5.30 -2.61 10.64
C TRP A 144 6.75 -2.94 10.29
N LEU A 145 7.62 -1.91 10.24
CA LEU A 145 9.04 -2.07 9.91
C LEU A 145 9.76 -2.98 10.89
N SER A 146 9.58 -2.75 12.20
CA SER A 146 10.22 -3.53 13.25
C SER A 146 9.81 -4.99 13.21
N CYS A 147 8.51 -5.28 13.12
CA CYS A 147 8.01 -6.66 13.05
C CYS A 147 8.47 -7.35 11.77
N ARG A 148 8.46 -6.66 10.62
CA ARG A 148 8.92 -7.24 9.35
C ARG A 148 10.41 -7.54 9.37
N LYS A 149 11.22 -6.64 9.91
CA LYS A 149 12.66 -6.85 10.06
C LYS A 149 12.98 -8.11 10.87
N GLN A 150 12.26 -8.35 11.97
CA GLN A 150 12.48 -9.54 12.79
C GLN A 150 12.04 -10.83 12.07
N ALA A 151 10.89 -10.82 11.39
CA ALA A 151 10.44 -11.97 10.61
C ALA A 151 11.45 -12.36 9.51
N GLU A 152 11.93 -11.39 8.74
CA GLU A 152 12.89 -11.66 7.65
C GLU A 152 14.25 -12.08 8.18
N ARG A 153 14.72 -11.49 9.28
CA ARG A 153 15.94 -11.91 9.95
C ARG A 153 15.87 -13.38 10.36
N PHE A 154 14.75 -13.77 10.98
CA PHE A 154 14.57 -15.16 11.40
C PHE A 154 14.54 -16.12 10.18
N ARG A 155 13.87 -15.73 9.08
CA ARG A 155 13.87 -16.50 7.84
C ARG A 155 15.28 -16.69 7.27
N ALA A 156 16.07 -15.62 7.23
CA ALA A 156 17.46 -15.67 6.74
C ALA A 156 18.35 -16.57 7.62
N GLU A 157 18.22 -16.46 8.96
CA GLU A 157 18.93 -17.31 9.91
C GLU A 157 18.54 -18.80 9.76
N ALA A 158 17.26 -19.09 9.53
CA ALA A 158 16.77 -20.43 9.28
C ALA A 158 17.33 -21.02 7.99
N LEU A 159 17.34 -20.23 6.89
CA LEU A 159 17.94 -20.66 5.62
C LEU A 159 19.44 -20.98 5.75
N ALA A 160 20.19 -20.15 6.48
CA ALA A 160 21.62 -20.36 6.72
C ALA A 160 21.94 -21.65 7.50
N ARG A 161 20.97 -22.20 8.25
CA ARG A 161 21.15 -23.45 9.00
C ARG A 161 21.03 -24.70 8.13
N ILE A 162 20.28 -24.67 7.04
CA ILE A 162 20.03 -25.85 6.20
C ILE A 162 21.31 -26.56 5.74
N PRO A 163 22.33 -25.86 5.20
CA PRO A 163 23.56 -26.51 4.77
C PRO A 163 24.42 -27.10 5.89
N ALA A 164 24.34 -26.48 7.09
CA ALA A 164 25.24 -26.81 8.21
C ALA A 164 24.64 -27.80 9.22
N ALA A 165 23.38 -28.22 9.08
CA ALA A 165 22.72 -29.05 10.08
C ALA A 165 23.17 -30.52 9.99
N PRO A 166 23.93 -31.04 10.97
CA PRO A 166 24.31 -32.45 11.02
C PRO A 166 23.04 -33.30 11.25
N GLY A 167 22.76 -34.21 10.34
CA GLY A 167 21.62 -35.12 10.44
C GLY A 167 20.36 -34.76 9.67
N ILE A 168 20.33 -33.62 8.98
CA ILE A 168 19.28 -33.28 8.05
C ILE A 168 19.60 -33.92 6.70
N GLY A 169 19.05 -35.09 6.44
CA GLY A 169 18.95 -35.74 5.14
C GLY A 169 20.21 -35.70 4.23
N ASP A 170 20.05 -36.31 3.10
CA ASP A 170 20.99 -36.23 2.00
C ASP A 170 20.89 -34.88 1.27
N ASP A 171 21.81 -34.59 0.37
CA ASP A 171 21.81 -33.39 -0.44
C ASP A 171 20.52 -33.23 -1.27
N ALA A 172 19.84 -34.32 -1.59
CA ALA A 172 18.56 -34.30 -2.29
C ALA A 172 17.45 -33.70 -1.41
N THR A 173 17.38 -34.05 -0.13
CA THR A 173 16.42 -33.47 0.82
C THR A 173 16.65 -31.97 1.05
N ARG A 174 17.93 -31.57 1.21
CA ARG A 174 18.31 -30.16 1.35
C ARG A 174 17.93 -29.34 0.11
N ARG A 175 18.23 -29.88 -1.07
CA ARG A 175 17.87 -29.29 -2.36
C ARG A 175 16.37 -29.11 -2.52
N ALA A 176 15.57 -30.15 -2.16
CA ALA A 176 14.13 -30.07 -2.22
C ALA A 176 13.56 -28.99 -1.30
N ALA A 177 14.13 -28.82 -0.10
CA ALA A 177 13.76 -27.77 0.84
C ALA A 177 14.03 -26.35 0.30
N ILE A 178 15.23 -26.13 -0.26
CA ILE A 178 15.61 -24.84 -0.86
C ILE A 178 14.73 -24.55 -2.08
N LEU A 179 14.46 -25.55 -2.91
CA LEU A 179 13.58 -25.42 -4.08
C LEU A 179 12.17 -25.02 -3.67
N ALA A 180 11.61 -25.67 -2.64
CA ALA A 180 10.29 -25.35 -2.12
C ALA A 180 10.20 -23.91 -1.61
N LEU A 181 11.24 -23.40 -0.90
CA LEU A 181 11.33 -22.02 -0.48
C LEU A 181 11.38 -21.05 -1.66
N LEU A 182 12.20 -21.34 -2.68
CA LEU A 182 12.31 -20.51 -3.88
C LEU A 182 10.99 -20.42 -4.63
N GLU A 183 10.30 -21.55 -4.84
CA GLU A 183 9.00 -21.59 -5.52
C GLU A 183 7.95 -20.76 -4.80
N ASP A 184 7.91 -20.88 -3.49
CA ASP A 184 7.00 -20.11 -2.68
C ASP A 184 7.29 -18.61 -2.75
N GLN A 185 8.57 -18.22 -2.61
CA GLN A 185 8.97 -16.81 -2.68
C GLN A 185 8.76 -16.21 -4.08
N ILE A 186 9.05 -16.96 -5.16
CA ILE A 186 8.74 -16.54 -6.52
C ILE A 186 7.24 -16.31 -6.68
N GLY A 187 6.42 -17.25 -6.20
CA GLY A 187 4.96 -17.15 -6.23
C GLY A 187 4.43 -15.94 -5.45
N TYR A 188 4.99 -15.68 -4.27
CA TYR A 188 4.65 -14.51 -3.45
C TYR A 188 5.01 -13.20 -4.17
N GLN A 189 6.22 -13.07 -4.69
CA GLN A 189 6.69 -11.87 -5.36
C GLN A 189 5.94 -11.61 -6.68
N ALA A 190 5.64 -12.64 -7.46
CA ALA A 190 4.84 -12.51 -8.68
C ALA A 190 3.42 -12.01 -8.39
N LYS A 191 2.76 -12.55 -7.36
CA LYS A 191 1.43 -12.07 -6.91
C LYS A 191 1.50 -10.64 -6.36
N ALA A 192 2.57 -10.29 -5.66
CA ALA A 192 2.77 -8.94 -5.14
C ALA A 192 2.95 -7.94 -6.30
N HIS A 193 3.79 -8.28 -7.29
CA HIS A 193 3.98 -7.48 -8.50
C HIS A 193 2.64 -7.20 -9.21
N ASP A 194 1.89 -8.25 -9.56
CA ASP A 194 0.61 -8.13 -10.26
C ASP A 194 -0.40 -7.26 -9.48
N ARG A 195 -0.47 -7.43 -8.18
CA ARG A 195 -1.35 -6.66 -7.30
C ARG A 195 -1.01 -5.17 -7.28
N TRP A 196 0.28 -4.83 -7.12
CA TRP A 196 0.73 -3.45 -7.07
C TRP A 196 0.66 -2.77 -8.43
N GLU A 197 0.95 -3.50 -9.52
CA GLU A 197 0.83 -3.01 -10.89
C GLU A 197 -0.63 -2.66 -11.25
N LYS A 198 -1.57 -3.54 -10.91
CA LYS A 198 -3.02 -3.28 -11.10
C LYS A 198 -3.47 -2.04 -10.35
N LEU A 199 -3.03 -1.88 -9.09
CA LEU A 199 -3.36 -0.71 -8.29
C LEU A 199 -2.76 0.56 -8.90
N HIS A 200 -1.48 0.54 -9.30
CA HIS A 200 -0.83 1.67 -9.95
C HIS A 200 -1.57 2.12 -11.18
N GLY A 201 -1.84 1.20 -12.11
CA GLY A 201 -2.59 1.50 -13.32
C GLY A 201 -4.03 1.96 -13.06
N GLY A 202 -4.65 1.49 -11.98
CA GLY A 202 -5.97 1.94 -11.53
C GLY A 202 -5.96 3.39 -11.05
N LEU A 203 -5.01 3.73 -10.17
CA LEU A 203 -4.81 5.09 -9.65
C LEU A 203 -4.50 6.09 -10.77
N GLU A 204 -3.61 5.73 -11.70
CA GLU A 204 -3.32 6.59 -12.86
C GLU A 204 -4.56 6.84 -13.72
N ARG A 205 -5.33 5.79 -14.03
CA ARG A 205 -6.56 5.93 -14.85
C ARG A 205 -7.59 6.81 -14.15
N ALA A 206 -7.77 6.64 -12.82
CA ALA A 206 -8.70 7.45 -12.05
C ALA A 206 -8.27 8.92 -12.01
N THR A 207 -7.00 9.20 -11.69
CA THR A 207 -6.44 10.55 -11.68
C THR A 207 -6.60 11.23 -13.04
N ARG A 208 -6.30 10.53 -14.14
CA ARG A 208 -6.46 11.04 -15.51
C ARG A 208 -7.91 11.35 -15.84
N ARG A 209 -8.86 10.49 -15.46
CA ARG A 209 -10.29 10.72 -15.65
C ARG A 209 -10.78 11.97 -14.90
N ILE A 210 -10.38 12.11 -13.65
CA ILE A 210 -10.70 13.31 -12.85
C ILE A 210 -10.12 14.55 -13.52
N PHE A 211 -8.85 14.52 -13.97
CA PHE A 211 -8.22 15.62 -14.65
C PHE A 211 -8.98 16.04 -15.90
N TYR A 212 -9.38 15.11 -16.77
CA TYR A 212 -10.18 15.42 -17.96
C TYR A 212 -11.56 15.97 -17.60
N LEU A 213 -12.21 15.46 -16.57
CA LEU A 213 -13.47 15.98 -16.09
C LEU A 213 -13.34 17.45 -15.61
N VAL A 214 -12.29 17.74 -14.85
CA VAL A 214 -11.96 19.10 -14.39
C VAL A 214 -11.68 20.01 -15.58
N LEU A 215 -10.90 19.55 -16.56
CA LEU A 215 -10.59 20.31 -17.75
C LEU A 215 -11.84 20.66 -18.55
N VAL A 216 -12.74 19.71 -18.77
CA VAL A 216 -14.02 19.94 -19.47
C VAL A 216 -14.89 20.92 -18.69
N ALA A 217 -14.98 20.77 -17.37
CA ALA A 217 -15.74 21.68 -16.52
C ALA A 217 -15.16 23.10 -16.55
N ALA A 218 -13.84 23.25 -16.49
CA ALA A 218 -13.15 24.55 -16.56
C ALA A 218 -13.34 25.20 -17.94
N ALA A 219 -13.17 24.44 -19.03
CA ALA A 219 -13.43 24.93 -20.38
C ALA A 219 -14.90 25.33 -20.56
N GLY A 220 -15.83 24.54 -19.99
CA GLY A 220 -17.25 24.85 -20.00
C GLY A 220 -17.58 26.19 -19.33
N HIS A 221 -16.89 26.57 -18.26
CA HIS A 221 -17.07 27.88 -17.61
C HIS A 221 -16.69 29.05 -18.48
N LEU A 222 -15.87 28.87 -19.50
CA LEU A 222 -15.54 29.96 -20.46
C LEU A 222 -16.73 30.27 -21.39
N VAL A 223 -17.64 29.32 -21.59
CA VAL A 223 -18.79 29.51 -22.52
C VAL A 223 -19.73 30.62 -22.06
N PRO A 224 -20.25 30.64 -20.80
CA PRO A 224 -21.09 31.74 -20.34
C PRO A 224 -20.37 33.09 -20.36
N ILE A 225 -19.08 33.13 -19.99
CA ILE A 225 -18.27 34.36 -20.04
C ILE A 225 -18.14 34.88 -21.49
N GLY A 226 -17.90 33.99 -22.43
CA GLY A 226 -17.82 34.31 -23.87
C GLY A 226 -19.17 34.82 -24.41
N VAL A 227 -20.27 34.18 -24.00
CA VAL A 227 -21.65 34.58 -24.40
C VAL A 227 -21.98 35.98 -23.86
N GLU A 228 -21.69 36.26 -22.60
CA GLU A 228 -21.91 37.58 -22.01
C GLU A 228 -21.07 38.65 -22.69
N SER A 229 -19.81 38.37 -22.96
CA SER A 229 -18.93 39.29 -23.72
C SER A 229 -19.43 39.55 -25.14
N TRP A 230 -19.92 38.49 -25.82
CA TRP A 230 -20.47 38.60 -27.19
C TRP A 230 -21.76 39.43 -27.23
N ARG A 231 -22.65 39.26 -26.22
CA ARG A 231 -23.85 40.08 -26.06
C ARG A 231 -23.51 41.53 -25.77
N ALA A 232 -22.51 41.80 -24.94
CA ALA A 232 -22.07 43.14 -24.60
C ALA A 232 -21.56 43.90 -25.84
N MET A 233 -21.08 43.20 -26.87
CA MET A 233 -20.71 43.76 -28.17
C MET A 233 -21.90 43.97 -29.13
N GLY A 234 -23.12 43.74 -28.68
CA GLY A 234 -24.35 43.93 -29.49
C GLY A 234 -24.69 42.79 -30.43
N ASN A 235 -24.03 41.65 -30.32
CA ASN A 235 -24.23 40.49 -31.19
C ASN A 235 -25.34 39.57 -30.70
N ALA A 236 -26.10 38.97 -31.63
CA ALA A 236 -27.05 37.90 -31.30
C ALA A 236 -26.35 36.61 -31.00
N VAL A 237 -26.84 35.86 -30.00
CA VAL A 237 -26.32 34.57 -29.60
C VAL A 237 -27.26 33.49 -30.13
N PRO A 238 -26.77 32.42 -30.80
CA PRO A 238 -27.60 31.29 -31.21
C PRO A 238 -28.18 30.58 -29.98
N HIS A 239 -29.45 30.19 -30.05
CA HIS A 239 -30.15 29.52 -28.95
C HIS A 239 -29.43 28.28 -28.39
N ALA A 240 -28.81 27.46 -29.25
CA ALA A 240 -28.04 26.31 -28.84
C ALA A 240 -26.86 26.67 -27.92
N VAL A 241 -26.20 27.81 -28.18
CA VAL A 241 -25.07 28.32 -27.39
C VAL A 241 -25.57 28.85 -26.03
N GLU A 242 -26.76 29.46 -26.01
CA GLU A 242 -27.40 29.91 -24.76
C GLU A 242 -27.72 28.74 -23.81
N VAL A 243 -28.24 27.64 -24.37
CA VAL A 243 -28.55 26.44 -23.60
C VAL A 243 -27.27 25.88 -22.97
N VAL A 244 -26.19 25.80 -23.73
CA VAL A 244 -24.87 25.34 -23.22
C VAL A 244 -24.32 26.31 -22.16
N ALA A 245 -24.41 27.63 -22.41
CA ALA A 245 -23.97 28.63 -21.45
C ALA A 245 -24.75 28.53 -20.14
N HIS A 246 -26.07 28.37 -20.19
CA HIS A 246 -26.92 28.22 -19.02
C HIS A 246 -26.57 26.92 -18.23
N PHE A 247 -26.28 25.82 -18.92
CA PHE A 247 -25.85 24.58 -18.28
C PHE A 247 -24.55 24.77 -17.46
N PHE A 248 -23.54 25.43 -18.03
CA PHE A 248 -22.26 25.67 -17.37
C PHE A 248 -22.29 26.88 -16.40
N HIS A 249 -23.32 27.70 -16.40
CA HIS A 249 -23.48 28.79 -15.44
C HIS A 249 -23.86 28.28 -14.01
N SER A 250 -24.24 27.02 -13.90
CA SER A 250 -24.61 26.42 -12.61
C SER A 250 -23.42 26.37 -11.64
N PRO A 251 -23.56 26.82 -10.37
CA PRO A 251 -22.51 26.77 -9.37
C PRO A 251 -22.05 25.34 -9.04
N LYS A 252 -22.80 24.31 -9.47
CA LYS A 252 -22.40 22.91 -9.31
C LYS A 252 -21.10 22.56 -10.01
N TRP A 253 -20.77 23.26 -11.09
CA TRP A 253 -19.51 23.06 -11.82
C TRP A 253 -18.29 23.56 -11.04
N LEU A 254 -18.47 24.54 -10.14
CA LEU A 254 -17.41 24.98 -9.22
C LEU A 254 -16.98 23.84 -8.28
N ILE A 255 -17.90 22.94 -7.88
CA ILE A 255 -17.53 21.77 -7.09
C ILE A 255 -16.53 20.89 -7.84
N ILE A 256 -16.77 20.66 -9.13
CA ILE A 256 -15.89 19.81 -9.96
C ILE A 256 -14.54 20.51 -10.19
N THR A 257 -14.52 21.80 -10.51
CA THR A 257 -13.29 22.54 -10.83
C THR A 257 -12.44 22.82 -9.60
N ALA A 258 -13.03 22.96 -8.41
CA ALA A 258 -12.31 23.22 -7.17
C ALA A 258 -11.97 21.95 -6.39
N ALA A 259 -12.91 21.03 -6.19
CA ALA A 259 -12.67 19.81 -5.43
C ALA A 259 -12.02 18.70 -6.29
N GLY A 260 -12.24 18.68 -7.60
CA GLY A 260 -11.67 17.67 -8.50
C GLY A 260 -10.15 17.59 -8.43
N PRO A 261 -9.39 18.70 -8.54
CA PRO A 261 -7.94 18.71 -8.36
C PRO A 261 -7.50 18.15 -6.99
N ALA A 262 -8.24 18.45 -5.91
CA ALA A 262 -7.92 17.92 -4.59
C ALA A 262 -8.08 16.38 -4.52
N PHE A 263 -9.13 15.83 -5.16
CA PHE A 263 -9.28 14.37 -5.27
C PHE A 263 -8.21 13.74 -6.18
N ALA A 264 -7.81 14.40 -7.26
CA ALA A 264 -6.70 13.92 -8.09
C ALA A 264 -5.38 13.90 -7.30
N ALA A 265 -5.10 14.98 -6.54
CA ALA A 265 -3.93 15.07 -5.65
C ALA A 265 -3.99 14.00 -4.53
N CYS A 266 -5.17 13.74 -3.96
CA CYS A 266 -5.39 12.65 -3.00
C CYS A 266 -4.94 11.29 -3.56
N LEU A 267 -5.41 10.91 -4.75
CA LEU A 267 -5.04 9.63 -5.38
C LEU A 267 -3.55 9.57 -5.71
N HIS A 268 -2.97 10.67 -6.17
CA HIS A 268 -1.53 10.76 -6.44
C HIS A 268 -0.71 10.67 -5.15
N GLY A 269 -1.13 11.35 -4.09
CA GLY A 269 -0.51 11.29 -2.77
C GLY A 269 -0.52 9.88 -2.17
N ILE A 270 -1.64 9.16 -2.29
CA ILE A 270 -1.74 7.75 -1.88
C ILE A 270 -0.74 6.90 -2.67
N ALA A 271 -0.68 7.04 -4.00
CA ALA A 271 0.23 6.30 -4.85
C ALA A 271 1.71 6.55 -4.48
N SER A 272 2.05 7.82 -4.21
CA SER A 272 3.38 8.27 -3.82
C SER A 272 3.76 7.78 -2.43
N LYS A 273 2.92 8.03 -1.41
CA LYS A 273 3.22 7.63 -0.01
C LYS A 273 3.28 6.12 0.19
N LEU A 274 2.53 5.36 -0.58
CA LEU A 274 2.62 3.89 -0.56
C LEU A 274 3.66 3.32 -1.52
N GLU A 275 4.41 4.17 -2.22
CA GLU A 275 5.46 3.76 -3.17
C GLU A 275 5.00 2.67 -4.16
N VAL A 276 3.72 2.76 -4.59
CA VAL A 276 3.01 1.67 -5.30
C VAL A 276 3.78 1.17 -6.53
N LYS A 277 4.28 2.10 -7.36
CA LYS A 277 5.05 1.78 -8.58
C LYS A 277 6.37 1.09 -8.25
N ARG A 278 7.03 1.55 -7.20
CA ARG A 278 8.34 1.06 -6.79
C ARG A 278 8.24 -0.34 -6.18
N LEU A 279 7.21 -0.57 -5.34
CA LEU A 279 6.90 -1.89 -4.79
C LEU A 279 6.57 -2.90 -5.91
N ALA A 280 5.82 -2.49 -6.94
CA ALA A 280 5.56 -3.33 -8.10
C ALA A 280 6.87 -3.71 -8.82
N SER A 281 7.71 -2.72 -9.14
CA SER A 281 8.98 -2.93 -9.84
C SER A 281 9.93 -3.83 -9.04
N GLN A 282 10.07 -3.62 -7.73
CA GLN A 282 10.92 -4.44 -6.88
C GLN A 282 10.45 -5.89 -6.80
N ALA A 283 9.14 -6.11 -6.59
CA ALA A 283 8.59 -7.45 -6.54
C ALA A 283 8.82 -8.21 -7.86
N GLY A 284 8.64 -7.54 -9.01
CA GLY A 284 8.91 -8.13 -10.32
C GLY A 284 10.39 -8.47 -10.53
N ALA A 285 11.30 -7.55 -10.16
CA ALA A 285 12.74 -7.79 -10.25
C ALA A 285 13.20 -8.92 -9.33
N MET A 286 12.62 -9.02 -8.12
CA MET A 286 12.93 -10.09 -7.17
C MET A 286 12.45 -11.45 -7.67
N ALA A 287 11.21 -11.53 -8.20
CA ALA A 287 10.70 -12.75 -8.80
C ALA A 287 11.61 -13.25 -9.94
N ALA A 288 12.12 -12.35 -10.77
CA ALA A 288 13.04 -12.69 -11.86
C ALA A 288 14.39 -13.22 -11.33
N ARG A 289 14.98 -12.56 -10.33
CA ARG A 289 16.25 -13.01 -9.71
C ARG A 289 16.12 -14.37 -9.05
N LEU A 290 15.06 -14.59 -8.26
CA LEU A 290 14.81 -15.87 -7.61
C LEU A 290 14.54 -16.98 -8.64
N SER A 291 13.89 -16.66 -9.77
CA SER A 291 13.68 -17.62 -10.86
C SER A 291 15.00 -18.03 -11.51
N ALA A 292 15.96 -17.12 -11.66
CA ALA A 292 17.30 -17.45 -12.16
C ALA A 292 18.05 -18.37 -11.19
N LEU A 293 17.99 -18.09 -9.88
CA LEU A 293 18.60 -18.94 -8.85
C LEU A 293 17.94 -20.34 -8.79
N LYS A 294 16.63 -20.42 -9.03
CA LYS A 294 15.91 -21.69 -9.15
C LYS A 294 16.43 -22.53 -10.31
N LEU A 295 16.61 -21.94 -11.50
CA LEU A 295 17.15 -22.64 -12.67
C LEU A 295 18.59 -23.12 -12.42
N GLU A 296 19.42 -22.30 -11.74
CA GLU A 296 20.77 -22.71 -11.33
C GLU A 296 20.72 -23.92 -10.37
N LEU A 297 19.83 -23.89 -9.37
CA LEU A 297 19.61 -24.99 -8.44
C LEU A 297 19.16 -26.27 -9.15
N GLU A 298 18.25 -26.17 -10.12
CA GLU A 298 17.77 -27.30 -10.91
C GLU A 298 18.86 -27.92 -11.79
N SER A 299 19.81 -27.12 -12.24
CA SER A 299 20.95 -27.59 -13.06
C SER A 299 22.07 -28.29 -12.28
N LEU A 300 22.09 -28.15 -10.94
CA LEU A 300 23.08 -28.81 -10.10
C LEU A 300 22.88 -30.32 -10.10
N GLY A 301 23.99 -31.06 -10.28
CA GLY A 301 24.01 -32.53 -10.13
C GLY A 301 23.78 -32.97 -8.67
N PRO A 302 23.42 -34.24 -8.45
CA PRO A 302 23.10 -34.77 -7.11
C PRO A 302 24.28 -34.74 -6.15
N ASP A 303 25.53 -34.81 -6.65
CA ASP A 303 26.74 -34.95 -5.83
C ASP A 303 27.51 -33.64 -5.60
N ASN A 304 26.85 -32.50 -5.78
CA ASN A 304 27.46 -31.18 -5.70
C ASN A 304 27.16 -30.43 -4.39
N GLY A 305 27.33 -31.07 -3.26
CA GLY A 305 26.98 -30.48 -1.93
C GLY A 305 27.64 -29.11 -1.66
N ARG A 306 28.90 -28.90 -2.10
CA ARG A 306 29.58 -27.59 -1.95
C ARG A 306 28.93 -26.49 -2.77
N GLU A 307 28.48 -26.80 -3.98
CA GLU A 307 27.80 -25.82 -4.85
C GLU A 307 26.39 -25.53 -4.31
N LEU A 308 25.71 -26.53 -3.75
CA LEU A 308 24.41 -26.36 -3.07
C LEU A 308 24.55 -25.42 -1.87
N GLU A 309 25.60 -25.55 -1.07
CA GLU A 309 25.88 -24.66 0.06
C GLU A 309 26.12 -23.21 -0.40
N ARG A 310 26.96 -23.00 -1.41
CA ARG A 310 27.20 -21.68 -1.99
C ARG A 310 25.95 -21.04 -2.55
N LEU A 311 25.11 -21.83 -3.23
CA LEU A 311 23.86 -21.36 -3.80
C LEU A 311 22.85 -20.99 -2.72
N ALA A 312 22.74 -21.81 -1.66
CA ALA A 312 21.90 -21.50 -0.50
C ALA A 312 22.31 -20.18 0.17
N GLN A 313 23.62 -19.95 0.32
CA GLN A 313 24.12 -18.70 0.85
C GLN A 313 23.79 -17.51 -0.07
N ARG A 314 23.98 -17.63 -1.38
CA ARG A 314 23.59 -16.58 -2.34
C ARG A 314 22.08 -16.27 -2.29
N ILE A 315 21.23 -17.27 -2.16
CA ILE A 315 19.79 -17.09 -2.00
C ILE A 315 19.50 -16.30 -0.70
N GLY A 316 20.16 -16.64 0.40
CA GLY A 316 20.06 -15.93 1.66
C GLY A 316 20.49 -14.47 1.55
N ASP A 317 21.62 -14.21 0.88
CA ASP A 317 22.14 -12.87 0.65
C ASP A 317 21.18 -12.04 -0.21
N GLU A 318 20.60 -12.61 -1.28
CA GLU A 318 19.62 -11.92 -2.12
C GLU A 318 18.33 -11.58 -1.36
N LEU A 319 17.81 -12.51 -0.55
CA LEU A 319 16.63 -12.26 0.29
C LEU A 319 16.90 -11.17 1.35
N THR A 320 18.10 -11.16 1.93
CA THR A 320 18.52 -10.17 2.91
C THR A 320 18.74 -8.79 2.26
N ALA A 321 19.39 -8.75 1.10
CA ALA A 321 19.63 -7.53 0.35
C ALA A 321 18.31 -6.90 -0.14
N GLU A 322 17.36 -7.72 -0.62
CA GLU A 322 16.02 -7.27 -0.98
C GLU A 322 15.31 -6.63 0.20
N HIS A 323 15.33 -7.30 1.36
CA HIS A 323 14.72 -6.78 2.56
C HIS A 323 15.33 -5.44 3.01
N SER A 324 16.67 -5.32 2.97
CA SER A 324 17.39 -4.09 3.30
C SER A 324 17.03 -2.94 2.35
N ASN A 325 16.96 -3.22 1.05
CA ASN A 325 16.51 -2.27 0.03
C ASN A 325 15.07 -1.84 0.27
N TRP A 326 14.17 -2.80 0.57
CA TRP A 326 12.78 -2.52 0.88
C TRP A 326 12.65 -1.64 2.14
N LEU A 327 13.39 -1.94 3.21
CA LEU A 327 13.41 -1.12 4.44
C LEU A 327 13.82 0.33 4.11
N SER A 328 14.91 0.53 3.37
CA SER A 328 15.40 1.87 3.01
C SER A 328 14.38 2.69 2.22
N LEU A 329 13.48 2.02 1.46
CA LEU A 329 12.41 2.68 0.71
C LEU A 329 11.27 3.13 1.60
N VAL A 330 10.90 2.28 2.55
CA VAL A 330 9.69 2.49 3.34
C VAL A 330 9.99 3.28 4.62
N GLU A 331 11.23 3.27 5.09
CA GLU A 331 11.67 3.97 6.31
C GLU A 331 11.38 5.48 6.24
N HIS A 332 11.49 6.09 5.06
CA HIS A 332 11.23 7.51 4.84
C HIS A 332 9.76 7.85 4.53
N ALA A 333 8.87 6.85 4.51
CA ALA A 333 7.45 7.04 4.22
C ALA A 333 6.60 7.41 5.46
N GLU A 334 7.18 8.13 6.41
CA GLU A 334 6.45 8.64 7.58
C GLU A 334 5.24 9.49 7.17
N LEU A 335 4.19 9.46 8.01
CA LEU A 335 3.01 10.29 7.79
C LEU A 335 3.36 11.75 8.04
N GLU A 336 3.35 12.55 6.99
CA GLU A 336 3.46 14.00 7.03
C GLU A 336 2.08 14.63 6.83
N GLU A 337 1.93 15.86 7.29
CA GLU A 337 0.73 16.63 6.99
C GLU A 337 0.62 16.80 5.48
N PRO A 338 -0.54 16.49 4.86
CA PRO A 338 -0.73 16.71 3.44
C PRO A 338 -0.57 18.20 3.13
N ALA A 339 0.29 18.51 2.14
CA ALA A 339 0.58 19.88 1.70
C ALA A 339 -0.63 20.53 1.03
#